data_ac08b9643fbff69fa48c392677cc3427
#
_entry.id   ac08b9643fbff69fa48c392677cc3427
#
_cell.length_a   1.000
_cell.length_b   1.000
_cell.length_c   1.000
_cell.angle_alpha   90.00
_cell.angle_beta   90.00
_cell.angle_gamma   90.00
#
_symmetry.space_group_name_H-M   'P 1'
#
loop_
_entity.id
_entity.type
_entity.pdbx_description
1 polymer ?
#
loop_
_entity_poly.entity_id
_entity_poly.type
_entity_poly.pdbx_seq_one_letter_code
_entity_poly.pdbx_strand_id
1 'polypeptide(L)'
;VYICIGYGEEEENIKKLVKELNLEAQVMFFKDISNDLKNALVSKSNIFVMPSIIHKKSVEGFGIAYVEAAQYSIPSIAGKDGGASDAINHENTGIICDGNNLDDIYSSINSMLENKKYLNLGKNAKEFVNKFQWSKIIEEYKKTLS
;
A
#
# COMPACT_ATOMS: atom_id res chain seq x y z
N VAL A 1 -2.90 -3.99 -15.12
CA VAL A 1 -3.41 -5.15 -14.37
C VAL A 1 -3.49 -4.76 -12.91
N TYR A 2 -4.59 -5.14 -12.24
CA TYR A 2 -4.78 -5.00 -10.80
C TYR A 2 -4.69 -6.37 -10.13
N ILE A 3 -3.91 -6.47 -9.08
CA ILE A 3 -3.69 -7.72 -8.34
C ILE A 3 -4.23 -7.55 -6.93
N CYS A 4 -5.24 -8.34 -6.58
CA CYS A 4 -5.79 -8.45 -5.23
C CYS A 4 -5.13 -9.63 -4.52
N ILE A 5 -4.51 -9.39 -3.36
CA ILE A 5 -3.91 -10.45 -2.53
C ILE A 5 -4.60 -10.44 -1.17
N GLY A 6 -5.29 -11.51 -0.85
CA GLY A 6 -6.02 -11.65 0.41
C GLY A 6 -7.40 -12.26 0.23
N TYR A 7 -8.18 -12.21 1.29
CA TYR A 7 -9.56 -12.68 1.32
C TYR A 7 -10.39 -11.83 2.30
N GLY A 8 -11.71 -11.84 2.14
CA GLY A 8 -12.62 -11.09 3.03
C GLY A 8 -14.08 -11.32 2.66
N GLU A 9 -14.97 -10.73 3.47
CA GLU A 9 -16.42 -10.87 3.30
C GLU A 9 -16.91 -10.34 1.94
N GLU A 10 -16.21 -9.36 1.35
CA GLU A 10 -16.56 -8.72 0.08
C GLU A 10 -16.00 -9.43 -1.16
N GLU A 11 -15.28 -10.54 -1.02
CA GLU A 11 -14.60 -11.21 -2.13
C GLU A 11 -15.56 -11.53 -3.30
N GLU A 12 -16.72 -12.12 -2.99
CA GLU A 12 -17.68 -12.50 -4.02
C GLU A 12 -18.34 -11.28 -4.67
N ASN A 13 -18.63 -10.22 -3.91
CA ASN A 13 -19.17 -8.98 -4.44
C ASN A 13 -18.17 -8.29 -5.40
N ILE A 14 -16.88 -8.29 -5.05
CA ILE A 14 -15.83 -7.73 -5.90
C ILE A 14 -15.68 -8.55 -7.19
N LYS A 15 -15.67 -9.88 -7.11
CA LYS A 15 -15.62 -10.74 -8.30
C LYS A 15 -16.83 -10.54 -9.23
N LYS A 16 -18.01 -10.37 -8.66
CA LYS A 16 -19.21 -10.06 -9.43
C LYS A 16 -19.10 -8.72 -10.15
N LEU A 17 -18.62 -7.68 -9.44
CA LEU A 17 -18.37 -6.36 -10.03
C LEU A 17 -17.35 -6.41 -11.18
N VAL A 18 -16.25 -7.15 -11.00
CA VAL A 18 -15.22 -7.35 -12.04
C VAL A 18 -15.84 -7.95 -13.31
N LYS A 19 -16.75 -8.92 -13.17
CA LYS A 19 -17.47 -9.53 -14.28
C LYS A 19 -18.47 -8.58 -14.93
N GLU A 20 -19.23 -7.84 -14.14
CA GLU A 20 -20.20 -6.86 -14.64
C GLU A 20 -19.51 -5.75 -15.46
N LEU A 21 -18.27 -5.40 -15.10
CA LEU A 21 -17.44 -4.41 -15.77
C LEU A 21 -16.60 -5.00 -16.92
N ASN A 22 -16.66 -6.32 -17.18
CA ASN A 22 -15.85 -7.04 -18.17
C ASN A 22 -14.33 -6.85 -17.95
N LEU A 23 -13.88 -6.91 -16.69
CA LEU A 23 -12.48 -6.67 -16.29
C LEU A 23 -11.74 -7.96 -15.90
N GLU A 24 -12.25 -9.15 -16.21
CA GLU A 24 -11.66 -10.43 -15.79
C GLU A 24 -10.24 -10.65 -16.31
N ALA A 25 -9.90 -10.07 -17.46
CA ALA A 25 -8.53 -10.11 -17.98
C ALA A 25 -7.57 -9.12 -17.30
N GLN A 26 -8.09 -8.13 -16.58
CA GLN A 26 -7.30 -7.05 -15.96
C GLN A 26 -7.17 -7.19 -14.45
N VAL A 27 -8.05 -7.97 -13.79
CA VAL A 27 -8.07 -8.14 -12.33
C VAL A 27 -7.76 -9.58 -11.96
N MET A 28 -6.73 -9.78 -11.16
CA MET A 28 -6.32 -11.11 -10.66
C MET A 28 -6.51 -11.19 -9.15
N PHE A 29 -7.00 -12.33 -8.67
CA PHE A 29 -7.19 -12.60 -7.26
C PHE A 29 -6.25 -13.71 -6.81
N PHE A 30 -5.52 -13.48 -5.74
CA PHE A 30 -4.63 -14.45 -5.12
C PHE A 30 -5.00 -14.64 -3.65
N LYS A 31 -5.00 -15.88 -3.19
CA LYS A 31 -5.29 -16.27 -1.81
C LYS A 31 -4.27 -17.29 -1.34
N ASP A 32 -3.91 -17.21 -0.06
CA ASP A 32 -3.01 -18.19 0.59
C ASP A 32 -1.69 -18.42 -0.16
N ILE A 33 -1.13 -17.36 -0.77
CA ILE A 33 0.15 -17.41 -1.46
C ILE A 33 1.34 -17.35 -0.49
N SER A 34 2.46 -17.91 -0.90
CA SER A 34 3.70 -17.80 -0.12
C SER A 34 4.21 -16.36 -0.03
N ASN A 35 4.98 -16.06 1.02
CA ASN A 35 5.62 -14.75 1.15
C ASN A 35 6.55 -14.44 -0.03
N ASP A 36 7.23 -15.45 -0.59
CA ASP A 36 8.12 -15.27 -1.75
C ASP A 36 7.31 -14.82 -2.98
N LEU A 37 6.16 -15.44 -3.25
CA LEU A 37 5.29 -15.04 -4.34
C LEU A 37 4.69 -13.65 -4.10
N LYS A 38 4.21 -13.35 -2.87
CA LYS A 38 3.75 -12.01 -2.49
C LYS A 38 4.83 -10.96 -2.78
N ASN A 39 6.04 -11.19 -2.30
CA ASN A 39 7.16 -10.27 -2.47
C ASN A 39 7.55 -10.11 -3.94
N ALA A 40 7.52 -11.19 -4.72
CA ALA A 40 7.77 -11.14 -6.17
C ALA A 40 6.71 -10.28 -6.89
N LEU A 41 5.43 -10.45 -6.57
CA LEU A 41 4.33 -9.65 -7.14
C LEU A 41 4.47 -8.17 -6.76
N VAL A 42 4.70 -7.87 -5.47
CA VAL A 42 4.90 -6.50 -5.01
C VAL A 42 6.11 -5.87 -5.70
N SER A 43 7.24 -6.55 -5.79
CA SER A 43 8.47 -6.02 -6.41
C SER A 43 8.35 -5.69 -7.89
N LYS A 44 7.34 -6.24 -8.58
CA LYS A 44 7.04 -5.99 -10.00
C LYS A 44 5.88 -5.04 -10.22
N SER A 45 5.23 -4.59 -9.16
CA SER A 45 4.14 -3.62 -9.22
C SER A 45 4.67 -2.20 -9.48
N ASN A 46 3.79 -1.32 -9.92
CA ASN A 46 4.11 0.10 -10.07
C ASN A 46 3.68 0.89 -8.81
N ILE A 47 2.56 0.50 -8.21
CA ILE A 47 1.93 1.17 -7.07
C ILE A 47 1.35 0.09 -6.16
N PHE A 48 1.48 0.27 -4.85
CA PHE A 48 0.76 -0.51 -3.84
C PHE A 48 -0.46 0.29 -3.36
N VAL A 49 -1.65 -0.29 -3.46
CA VAL A 49 -2.92 0.41 -3.17
C VAL A 49 -3.63 -0.27 -2.02
N MET A 50 -3.70 0.39 -0.87
CA MET A 50 -4.42 -0.08 0.31
C MET A 50 -5.03 1.12 1.07
N PRO A 51 -6.08 1.77 0.53
CA PRO A 51 -6.70 2.94 1.12
C PRO A 51 -7.61 2.53 2.30
N SER A 52 -6.97 2.07 3.38
CA SER A 52 -7.66 1.57 4.57
C SER A 52 -8.57 2.63 5.19
N ILE A 53 -9.73 2.17 5.67
CA ILE A 53 -10.71 2.97 6.38
C ILE A 53 -10.93 2.40 7.78
N ILE A 54 -11.50 3.20 8.67
CA ILE A 54 -12.00 2.67 9.93
C ILE A 54 -13.28 1.89 9.66
N HIS A 55 -13.25 0.59 9.97
CA HIS A 55 -14.44 -0.26 9.86
C HIS A 55 -14.74 -0.90 11.21
N LYS A 56 -15.91 -0.58 11.79
CA LYS A 56 -16.30 -1.01 13.14
C LYS A 56 -15.22 -0.59 14.16
N LYS A 57 -14.47 -1.55 14.72
CA LYS A 57 -13.36 -1.33 15.67
C LYS A 57 -12.00 -1.59 15.06
N SER A 58 -11.94 -1.88 13.75
CA SER A 58 -10.70 -2.14 13.03
C SER A 58 -10.15 -0.85 12.45
N VAL A 59 -8.89 -0.59 12.68
CA VAL A 59 -8.14 0.55 12.15
C VAL A 59 -6.74 0.08 11.78
N GLU A 60 -6.17 0.64 10.71
CA GLU A 60 -4.77 0.38 10.38
C GLU A 60 -3.87 0.98 11.46
N GLY A 61 -3.08 0.12 12.13
CA GLY A 61 -2.24 0.55 13.24
C GLY A 61 -1.02 1.35 12.82
N PHE A 62 -0.29 0.84 11.83
CA PHE A 62 0.93 1.47 11.31
C PHE A 62 1.07 1.28 9.80
N GLY A 63 0.64 0.13 9.29
CA GLY A 63 0.75 -0.20 7.87
C GLY A 63 2.08 -0.83 7.48
N ILE A 64 2.45 -1.94 8.12
CA ILE A 64 3.66 -2.70 7.78
C ILE A 64 3.73 -3.02 6.28
N ALA A 65 2.58 -3.27 5.63
CA ALA A 65 2.51 -3.55 4.20
C ALA A 65 3.03 -2.39 3.33
N TYR A 66 2.85 -1.14 3.75
CA TYR A 66 3.44 0.02 3.05
C TYR A 66 4.96 0.02 3.15
N VAL A 67 5.49 -0.32 4.33
CA VAL A 67 6.95 -0.43 4.55
C VAL A 67 7.53 -1.58 3.71
N GLU A 68 6.83 -2.72 3.65
CA GLU A 68 7.22 -3.86 2.80
C GLU A 68 7.27 -3.45 1.31
N ALA A 69 6.26 -2.76 0.80
CA ALA A 69 6.23 -2.28 -0.57
C ALA A 69 7.38 -1.28 -0.85
N ALA A 70 7.62 -0.36 0.07
CA ALA A 70 8.67 0.64 -0.05
C ALA A 70 10.08 0.04 -0.09
N GLN A 71 10.34 -1.12 0.52
CA GLN A 71 11.60 -1.85 0.40
C GLN A 71 11.95 -2.23 -1.04
N TYR A 72 10.92 -2.41 -1.88
CA TYR A 72 11.04 -2.70 -3.31
C TYR A 72 10.99 -1.44 -4.19
N SER A 73 11.04 -0.24 -3.60
CA SER A 73 10.83 1.03 -4.31
C SER A 73 9.43 1.18 -4.91
N ILE A 74 8.42 0.58 -4.27
CA ILE A 74 7.03 0.69 -4.68
C ILE A 74 6.34 1.69 -3.75
N PRO A 75 5.88 2.84 -4.28
CA PRO A 75 5.14 3.82 -3.50
C PRO A 75 3.73 3.33 -3.22
N SER A 76 3.14 3.82 -2.13
CA SER A 76 1.83 3.37 -1.69
C SER A 76 0.78 4.47 -1.76
N ILE A 77 -0.47 4.06 -2.04
CA ILE A 77 -1.68 4.85 -1.77
C ILE A 77 -2.33 4.28 -0.53
N ALA A 78 -2.44 5.09 0.51
CA ALA A 78 -2.97 4.70 1.80
C ALA A 78 -4.19 5.54 2.19
N GLY A 79 -5.03 5.00 3.07
CA GLY A 79 -6.12 5.76 3.66
C GLY A 79 -5.63 6.73 4.73
N LYS A 80 -6.34 7.85 4.90
CA LYS A 80 -6.03 8.88 5.91
C LYS A 80 -6.33 8.43 7.34
N ASP A 81 -7.11 7.38 7.48
CA ASP A 81 -7.54 6.87 8.78
C ASP A 81 -6.48 5.92 9.36
N GLY A 82 -6.09 6.13 10.62
CA GLY A 82 -5.11 5.31 11.33
C GLY A 82 -3.65 5.73 11.15
N GLY A 83 -2.72 4.80 11.28
CA GLY A 83 -1.28 5.05 11.39
C GLY A 83 -0.51 5.12 10.07
N ALA A 84 -1.18 5.20 8.91
CA ALA A 84 -0.51 5.24 7.60
C ALA A 84 0.46 6.43 7.46
N SER A 85 0.20 7.57 8.13
CA SER A 85 1.07 8.74 8.13
C SER A 85 2.43 8.52 8.76
N ASP A 86 2.60 7.48 9.57
CA ASP A 86 3.89 7.12 10.15
C ASP A 86 4.75 6.33 9.16
N ALA A 87 4.11 5.55 8.29
CA ALA A 87 4.75 4.74 7.26
C ALA A 87 4.94 5.46 5.92
N ILE A 88 4.16 6.54 5.65
CA ILE A 88 4.16 7.26 4.38
C ILE A 88 4.30 8.78 4.63
N ASN A 89 5.25 9.39 3.97
CA ASN A 89 5.34 10.85 3.86
C ASN A 89 4.55 11.28 2.61
N HIS A 90 3.37 11.87 2.83
CA HIS A 90 2.43 12.26 1.78
C HIS A 90 3.12 13.12 0.69
N GLU A 91 2.82 12.82 -0.59
CA GLU A 91 3.38 13.42 -1.80
C GLU A 91 4.90 13.27 -2.00
N ASN A 92 5.60 12.70 -1.03
CA ASN A 92 7.04 12.45 -1.13
C ASN A 92 7.39 10.95 -1.27
N THR A 93 6.72 10.07 -0.51
CA THR A 93 6.96 8.61 -0.55
C THR A 93 5.73 7.80 -0.96
N GLY A 94 4.61 8.45 -1.09
CA GLY A 94 3.31 7.88 -1.44
C GLY A 94 2.22 8.94 -1.36
N ILE A 95 0.97 8.52 -1.50
CA ILE A 95 -0.20 9.40 -1.36
C ILE A 95 -1.09 8.88 -0.23
N ILE A 96 -1.53 9.79 0.63
CA ILE A 96 -2.57 9.52 1.63
C ILE A 96 -3.86 10.16 1.12
N CYS A 97 -4.92 9.38 0.99
CA CYS A 97 -6.21 9.78 0.46
C CYS A 97 -7.36 9.43 1.41
N ASP A 98 -8.55 9.93 1.14
CA ASP A 98 -9.76 9.49 1.81
C ASP A 98 -10.22 8.13 1.23
N GLY A 99 -10.00 7.05 1.98
CA GLY A 99 -10.40 5.70 1.58
C GLY A 99 -11.91 5.50 1.43
N ASN A 100 -12.75 6.41 1.95
CA ASN A 100 -14.19 6.41 1.76
C ASN A 100 -14.63 7.20 0.51
N ASN A 101 -13.71 7.85 -0.20
CA ASN A 101 -13.99 8.68 -1.38
C ASN A 101 -13.37 8.06 -2.64
N LEU A 102 -14.20 7.51 -3.51
CA LEU A 102 -13.74 6.88 -4.76
C LEU A 102 -13.03 7.86 -5.70
N ASP A 103 -13.48 9.11 -5.77
CA ASP A 103 -12.86 10.13 -6.63
C ASP A 103 -11.46 10.50 -6.12
N ASP A 104 -11.26 10.52 -4.80
CA ASP A 104 -9.96 10.77 -4.20
C ASP A 104 -9.00 9.60 -4.43
N ILE A 105 -9.47 8.35 -4.28
CA ILE A 105 -8.68 7.16 -4.63
C ILE A 105 -8.30 7.18 -6.11
N TYR A 106 -9.26 7.44 -7.00
CA TYR A 106 -9.05 7.48 -8.44
C TYR A 106 -8.05 8.56 -8.84
N SER A 107 -8.21 9.79 -8.32
CA SER A 107 -7.29 10.89 -8.61
C SER A 107 -5.89 10.62 -8.06
N SER A 108 -5.77 9.97 -6.91
CA SER A 108 -4.49 9.55 -6.33
C SER A 108 -3.76 8.54 -7.23
N ILE A 109 -4.48 7.54 -7.76
CA ILE A 109 -3.93 6.56 -8.71
C ILE A 109 -3.45 7.26 -9.98
N ASN A 110 -4.30 8.09 -10.59
CA ASN A 110 -3.95 8.80 -11.82
C ASN A 110 -2.76 9.74 -11.63
N SER A 111 -2.72 10.49 -10.54
CA SER A 111 -1.59 11.36 -10.21
C SER A 111 -0.26 10.60 -10.12
N MET A 112 -0.26 9.39 -9.55
CA MET A 112 0.95 8.57 -9.50
C MET A 112 1.37 8.02 -10.86
N LEU A 113 0.39 7.65 -11.70
CA LEU A 113 0.65 7.10 -13.04
C LEU A 113 1.10 8.18 -14.03
N GLU A 114 0.60 9.41 -13.86
CA GLU A 114 0.95 10.54 -14.70
C GLU A 114 2.46 10.79 -14.67
N ASN A 115 3.05 10.92 -15.87
CA ASN A 115 4.49 11.10 -16.05
C ASN A 115 5.36 10.09 -15.28
N LYS A 116 4.79 8.94 -14.93
CA LYS A 116 5.46 7.90 -14.12
C LYS A 116 5.97 8.42 -12.78
N LYS A 117 5.23 9.32 -12.14
CA LYS A 117 5.57 9.94 -10.85
C LYS A 117 5.88 8.87 -9.78
N TYR A 118 5.25 7.69 -9.87
CA TYR A 118 5.50 6.56 -8.99
C TYR A 118 6.99 6.14 -8.92
N LEU A 119 7.78 6.34 -9.97
CA LEU A 119 9.21 5.99 -9.96
C LEU A 119 10.00 6.84 -8.96
N ASN A 120 9.74 8.14 -8.93
CA ASN A 120 10.40 9.05 -8.00
C ASN A 120 9.90 8.83 -6.57
N LEU A 121 8.59 8.72 -6.38
CA LEU A 121 8.00 8.44 -5.07
C LEU A 121 8.50 7.10 -4.50
N GLY A 122 8.63 6.07 -5.33
CA GLY A 122 9.14 4.76 -4.92
C GLY A 122 10.61 4.80 -4.49
N LYS A 123 11.46 5.55 -5.20
CA LYS A 123 12.84 5.79 -4.80
C LYS A 123 12.90 6.44 -3.41
N ASN A 124 12.14 7.51 -3.21
CA ASN A 124 12.07 8.22 -1.94
C ASN A 124 11.51 7.32 -0.83
N ALA A 125 10.51 6.47 -1.14
CA ALA A 125 9.93 5.53 -0.20
C ALA A 125 10.97 4.53 0.30
N LYS A 126 11.80 4.00 -0.59
CA LYS A 126 12.88 3.08 -0.22
C LYS A 126 13.91 3.73 0.72
N GLU A 127 14.27 4.98 0.47
CA GLU A 127 15.18 5.74 1.34
C GLU A 127 14.53 6.00 2.71
N PHE A 128 13.26 6.39 2.70
CA PHE A 128 12.51 6.70 3.91
C PHE A 128 12.36 5.50 4.86
N VAL A 129 12.06 4.31 4.34
CA VAL A 129 11.83 3.12 5.18
C VAL A 129 13.11 2.56 5.81
N ASN A 130 14.29 3.02 5.41
CA ASN A 130 15.54 2.65 6.05
C ASN A 130 15.58 3.01 7.54
N LYS A 131 14.80 3.99 7.98
CA LYS A 131 14.68 4.35 9.41
C LYS A 131 13.99 3.26 10.25
N PHE A 132 13.17 2.41 9.63
CA PHE A 132 12.46 1.31 10.30
C PHE A 132 13.25 0.00 10.37
N GLN A 133 14.52 0.00 9.97
CA GLN A 133 15.38 -1.17 10.18
C GLN A 133 15.60 -1.45 11.66
N TRP A 134 15.49 -2.70 12.06
CA TRP A 134 15.64 -3.12 13.46
C TRP A 134 16.91 -2.61 14.14
N SER A 135 18.03 -2.58 13.44
CA SER A 135 19.28 -2.04 13.96
C SER A 135 19.14 -0.59 14.43
N LYS A 136 18.44 0.26 13.65
CA LYS A 136 18.22 1.66 13.99
C LYS A 136 17.21 1.82 15.12
N ILE A 137 16.10 1.06 15.07
CA ILE A 137 15.10 1.07 16.13
C ILE A 137 15.73 0.67 17.47
N ILE A 138 16.54 -0.38 17.49
CA ILE A 138 17.24 -0.82 18.72
C ILE A 138 18.20 0.27 19.24
N GLU A 139 18.91 0.97 18.37
CA GLU A 139 19.77 2.08 18.77
C GLU A 139 18.98 3.24 19.41
N GLU A 140 17.82 3.58 18.86
CA GLU A 140 16.95 4.61 19.43
C GLU A 140 16.41 4.19 20.80
N TYR A 141 15.97 2.94 20.96
CA TYR A 141 15.55 2.42 22.25
C TYR A 141 16.66 2.46 23.30
N LYS A 142 17.90 2.09 22.95
CA LYS A 142 19.04 2.16 23.86
C LYS A 142 19.32 3.59 24.33
N LYS A 143 19.18 4.58 23.45
CA LYS A 143 19.37 5.99 23.82
C LYS A 143 18.28 6.51 24.77
N THR A 144 17.08 5.98 24.68
CA THR A 144 15.95 6.37 25.55
C THR A 144 16.06 5.75 26.96
N LEU A 145 16.76 4.60 27.08
CA LEU A 145 16.93 3.88 28.33
C LEU A 145 18.22 4.24 29.07
N SER A 146 19.09 5.03 28.48
CA SER A 146 20.33 5.54 29.07
C SER A 146 20.16 6.94 29.65
#